data_dda8e4bd5acf99cb61287070aa981ee2
#
_entry.id   dda8e4bd5acf99cb61287070aa981ee2
#
_cell.length_a   1.000
_cell.length_b   1.000
_cell.length_c   1.000
_cell.angle_alpha   90.00
_cell.angle_beta   90.00
_cell.angle_gamma   90.00
#
_symmetry.space_group_name_H-M   'P 1'
#
loop_
_entity.id
_entity.type
_entity.pdbx_description
1 polymer ?
#
loop_
_entity_poly.entity_id
_entity_poly.type
_entity_poly.pdbx_seq_one_letter_code
_entity_poly.pdbx_strand_id
1 'polypeptide(L)'
;MCSSDLDYITIHVPLLDSTKKMINAEAIAMMKPTTVVLNFARDLLVDEEAMVAALEEGKIAKYVSDFPNPTTVGKKGCIVTPHIGASTEESEDNCAVMAVKEIRDFLENGNITHSVNYPDCNMGECKSAGRLLLLHRNVKGMISSYTSILGDANINISDMTNKSRGDYACTLLDVDAPVTKEVEEKLQTLDGVLKVRIVK
;
A
#
# COMPACT_ATOMS: atom_id res chain seq x y z
N MET A 1 -16.99 13.77 14.05
CA MET A 1 -18.11 13.79 13.07
C MET A 1 -19.31 13.17 13.76
N CYS A 2 -20.43 13.88 13.83
CA CYS A 2 -21.62 13.35 14.52
C CYS A 2 -22.29 12.33 13.60
N SER A 3 -22.43 11.08 14.01
CA SER A 3 -23.09 10.02 13.21
C SER A 3 -24.61 10.09 13.29
N SER A 4 -25.15 11.07 14.03
CA SER A 4 -26.58 11.18 14.34
C SER A 4 -27.47 11.61 13.16
N ASP A 5 -26.89 12.02 12.04
CA ASP A 5 -27.60 12.54 10.86
C ASP A 5 -27.30 11.79 9.56
N LEU A 6 -26.48 10.72 9.63
CA LEU A 6 -26.07 9.94 8.46
C LEU A 6 -27.10 8.86 8.11
N ASP A 7 -27.41 8.73 6.83
CA ASP A 7 -28.27 7.66 6.30
C ASP A 7 -27.47 6.42 5.93
N TYR A 8 -26.21 6.60 5.46
CA TYR A 8 -25.28 5.53 5.12
C TYR A 8 -23.94 5.75 5.78
N ILE A 9 -23.37 4.69 6.35
CA ILE A 9 -22.02 4.67 6.93
C ILE A 9 -21.27 3.54 6.26
N THR A 10 -20.18 3.86 5.58
CA THR A 10 -19.29 2.87 4.97
C THR A 10 -17.91 2.93 5.59
N ILE A 11 -17.32 1.75 5.86
CA ILE A 11 -16.08 1.60 6.61
C ILE A 11 -14.95 1.25 5.64
N HIS A 12 -13.84 2.04 5.69
CA HIS A 12 -12.67 1.89 4.80
C HIS A 12 -11.34 2.00 5.55
N VAL A 13 -11.30 1.61 6.81
CA VAL A 13 -10.09 1.65 7.64
C VAL A 13 -9.47 0.26 7.81
N PRO A 14 -8.15 0.14 7.99
CA PRO A 14 -7.52 -1.12 8.34
C PRO A 14 -7.92 -1.56 9.74
N LEU A 15 -7.87 -2.87 10.00
CA LEU A 15 -8.03 -3.41 11.34
C LEU A 15 -6.73 -3.22 12.14
N LEU A 16 -6.80 -2.39 13.15
CA LEU A 16 -5.75 -2.10 14.13
C LEU A 16 -6.35 -2.22 15.53
N ASP A 17 -5.51 -2.27 16.56
CA ASP A 17 -6.02 -2.27 17.95
C ASP A 17 -6.90 -1.04 18.24
N SER A 18 -6.58 0.12 17.64
CA SER A 18 -7.33 1.37 17.76
C SER A 18 -8.63 1.41 16.97
N THR A 19 -8.81 0.57 15.96
CA THR A 19 -10.02 0.53 15.11
C THR A 19 -10.89 -0.69 15.37
N LYS A 20 -10.40 -1.65 16.14
CA LYS A 20 -11.16 -2.83 16.53
C LYS A 20 -12.44 -2.42 17.28
N LYS A 21 -13.59 -2.95 16.83
CA LYS A 21 -14.92 -2.61 17.36
C LYS A 21 -15.19 -1.10 17.44
N MET A 22 -14.65 -0.33 16.48
CA MET A 22 -14.88 1.12 16.46
C MET A 22 -16.36 1.48 16.27
N ILE A 23 -17.14 0.63 15.61
CA ILE A 23 -18.59 0.69 15.56
C ILE A 23 -19.12 -0.21 16.69
N ASN A 24 -19.14 0.33 17.88
CA ASN A 24 -19.61 -0.31 19.11
C ASN A 24 -21.05 0.09 19.45
N ALA A 25 -21.57 -0.39 20.56
CA ALA A 25 -22.94 -0.08 21.03
C ALA A 25 -23.17 1.43 21.22
N GLU A 26 -22.17 2.18 21.68
CA GLU A 26 -22.27 3.63 21.87
C GLU A 26 -22.37 4.36 20.52
N ALA A 27 -21.52 3.97 19.55
CA ALA A 27 -21.59 4.52 18.20
C ALA A 27 -22.93 4.20 17.51
N ILE A 28 -23.42 2.97 17.68
CA ILE A 28 -24.71 2.53 17.14
C ILE A 28 -25.87 3.33 17.76
N ALA A 29 -25.82 3.59 19.06
CA ALA A 29 -26.87 4.35 19.77
C ALA A 29 -27.01 5.81 19.28
N MET A 30 -25.97 6.37 18.64
CA MET A 30 -26.00 7.71 18.06
C MET A 30 -26.56 7.75 16.63
N MET A 31 -26.82 6.61 16.00
CA MET A 31 -27.27 6.52 14.62
C MET A 31 -28.80 6.66 14.52
N LYS A 32 -29.27 7.06 13.32
CA LYS A 32 -30.69 7.07 13.01
C LYS A 32 -31.26 5.65 12.88
N PRO A 33 -32.52 5.41 13.17
CA PRO A 33 -33.16 4.12 12.90
C PRO A 33 -33.19 3.73 11.41
N THR A 34 -33.01 4.69 10.52
CA THR A 34 -32.94 4.49 9.07
C THR A 34 -31.53 4.21 8.54
N THR A 35 -30.51 4.31 9.39
CA THR A 35 -29.12 4.16 8.98
C THR A 35 -28.82 2.75 8.45
N VAL A 36 -28.06 2.70 7.35
CA VAL A 36 -27.49 1.48 6.78
C VAL A 36 -25.98 1.52 6.99
N VAL A 37 -25.44 0.51 7.66
CA VAL A 37 -23.99 0.35 7.89
C VAL A 37 -23.42 -0.65 6.90
N LEU A 38 -22.33 -0.29 6.22
CA LEU A 38 -21.67 -1.06 5.18
C LEU A 38 -20.23 -1.38 5.62
N ASN A 39 -19.90 -2.64 5.81
CA ASN A 39 -18.56 -3.10 6.18
C ASN A 39 -17.98 -4.04 5.13
N PHE A 40 -17.19 -3.49 4.21
CA PHE A 40 -16.40 -4.22 3.24
C PHE A 40 -14.89 -4.12 3.53
N ALA A 41 -14.53 -3.63 4.73
CA ALA A 41 -13.13 -3.43 5.09
C ALA A 41 -12.53 -4.62 5.87
N ARG A 42 -13.00 -4.88 7.10
CA ARG A 42 -12.58 -6.04 7.94
C ARG A 42 -13.68 -6.38 8.95
N ASP A 43 -13.79 -7.64 9.31
CA ASP A 43 -14.84 -8.19 10.18
C ASP A 43 -14.89 -7.56 11.58
N LEU A 44 -13.76 -7.47 12.26
CA LEU A 44 -13.68 -7.00 13.66
C LEU A 44 -13.77 -5.47 13.84
N LEU A 45 -14.07 -4.70 12.79
CA LEU A 45 -14.26 -3.25 12.89
C LEU A 45 -15.60 -2.88 13.53
N VAL A 46 -16.58 -3.77 13.45
CA VAL A 46 -17.92 -3.64 14.01
C VAL A 46 -18.08 -4.58 15.19
N ASP A 47 -18.72 -4.12 16.27
CA ASP A 47 -19.23 -5.01 17.29
C ASP A 47 -20.53 -5.65 16.78
N GLU A 48 -20.42 -6.81 16.19
CA GLU A 48 -21.53 -7.46 15.49
C GLU A 48 -22.63 -7.96 16.42
N GLU A 49 -22.28 -8.30 17.66
CA GLU A 49 -23.29 -8.65 18.67
C GLU A 49 -24.14 -7.43 19.00
N ALA A 50 -23.53 -6.27 19.22
CA ALA A 50 -24.25 -5.01 19.44
C ALA A 50 -25.05 -4.59 18.20
N MET A 51 -24.50 -4.82 17.00
CA MET A 51 -25.16 -4.49 15.74
C MET A 51 -26.42 -5.34 15.54
N VAL A 52 -26.33 -6.67 15.74
CA VAL A 52 -27.48 -7.56 15.63
C VAL A 52 -28.57 -7.23 16.65
N ALA A 53 -28.20 -6.96 17.88
CA ALA A 53 -29.16 -6.51 18.90
C ALA A 53 -29.89 -5.22 18.48
N ALA A 54 -29.16 -4.24 17.94
CA ALA A 54 -29.76 -2.99 17.47
C ALA A 54 -30.67 -3.18 16.25
N LEU A 55 -30.37 -4.11 15.36
CA LEU A 55 -31.23 -4.49 14.21
C LEU A 55 -32.52 -5.17 14.68
N GLU A 56 -32.45 -6.06 15.67
CA GLU A 56 -33.61 -6.73 16.26
C GLU A 56 -34.54 -5.72 16.96
N GLU A 57 -33.98 -4.74 17.63
CA GLU A 57 -34.70 -3.65 18.30
C GLU A 57 -35.20 -2.55 17.32
N GLY A 58 -34.82 -2.61 16.04
CA GLY A 58 -35.19 -1.60 15.04
C GLY A 58 -34.48 -0.26 15.20
N LYS A 59 -33.36 -0.20 15.90
CA LYS A 59 -32.52 0.99 16.07
C LYS A 59 -31.63 1.30 14.86
N ILE A 60 -31.41 0.31 14.01
CA ILE A 60 -30.66 0.41 12.75
C ILE A 60 -31.48 -0.28 11.66
N ALA A 61 -31.47 0.27 10.45
CA ALA A 61 -32.23 -0.30 9.35
C ALA A 61 -31.60 -1.58 8.78
N LYS A 62 -30.28 -1.52 8.48
CA LYS A 62 -29.56 -2.66 7.88
C LYS A 62 -28.07 -2.62 8.22
N TYR A 63 -27.48 -3.80 8.28
CA TYR A 63 -26.06 -4.03 8.28
C TYR A 63 -25.67 -4.91 7.07
N VAL A 64 -24.76 -4.40 6.25
CA VAL A 64 -24.23 -5.13 5.09
C VAL A 64 -22.76 -5.41 5.35
N SER A 65 -22.37 -6.69 5.27
CA SER A 65 -21.00 -7.13 5.55
C SER A 65 -20.54 -8.15 4.53
N ASP A 66 -19.26 -8.08 4.18
CA ASP A 66 -18.60 -9.10 3.32
C ASP A 66 -17.85 -10.16 4.15
N PHE A 67 -18.17 -10.23 5.46
CA PHE A 67 -17.51 -11.14 6.41
C PHE A 67 -18.53 -12.07 7.06
N PRO A 68 -18.87 -13.21 6.40
CA PRO A 68 -19.83 -14.16 6.94
C PRO A 68 -19.33 -14.82 8.23
N ASN A 69 -20.16 -14.77 9.26
CA ASN A 69 -19.91 -15.43 10.54
C ASN A 69 -21.22 -15.83 11.22
N PRO A 70 -21.19 -16.71 12.26
CA PRO A 70 -22.38 -17.19 12.93
C PRO A 70 -23.23 -16.11 13.60
N THR A 71 -22.66 -14.94 13.92
CA THR A 71 -23.38 -13.84 14.57
C THR A 71 -24.32 -13.13 13.60
N THR A 72 -23.92 -12.97 12.33
CA THR A 72 -24.60 -12.12 11.35
C THR A 72 -25.38 -12.90 10.30
N VAL A 73 -24.92 -14.12 9.93
CA VAL A 73 -25.57 -14.93 8.90
C VAL A 73 -26.97 -15.33 9.31
N GLY A 74 -27.96 -15.04 8.44
CA GLY A 74 -29.37 -15.37 8.67
C GLY A 74 -30.10 -14.47 9.66
N LYS A 75 -29.44 -13.44 10.19
CA LYS A 75 -30.08 -12.47 11.12
C LYS A 75 -30.91 -11.44 10.36
N LYS A 76 -32.02 -11.04 10.98
CA LYS A 76 -32.90 -10.01 10.42
C LYS A 76 -32.15 -8.68 10.26
N GLY A 77 -32.22 -8.09 9.07
CA GLY A 77 -31.56 -6.83 8.78
C GLY A 77 -30.09 -6.95 8.38
N CYS A 78 -29.46 -8.12 8.56
CA CYS A 78 -28.12 -8.40 8.04
C CYS A 78 -28.19 -8.89 6.58
N ILE A 79 -27.34 -8.31 5.74
CA ILE A 79 -27.05 -8.78 4.37
C ILE A 79 -25.57 -9.13 4.36
N VAL A 80 -25.27 -10.41 4.14
CA VAL A 80 -23.88 -10.90 4.20
C VAL A 80 -23.51 -11.51 2.86
N THR A 81 -22.38 -11.05 2.30
CA THR A 81 -21.78 -11.57 1.07
C THR A 81 -20.56 -12.45 1.41
N PRO A 82 -20.16 -13.39 0.55
CA PRO A 82 -19.14 -14.39 0.88
C PRO A 82 -17.69 -13.92 0.64
N HIS A 83 -17.35 -12.67 1.02
CA HIS A 83 -16.03 -12.08 0.90
C HIS A 83 -15.51 -12.03 -0.55
N ILE A 84 -16.33 -11.53 -1.44
CA ILE A 84 -16.05 -11.48 -2.88
C ILE A 84 -15.59 -10.09 -3.38
N GLY A 85 -15.32 -9.15 -2.49
CA GLY A 85 -15.05 -7.75 -2.85
C GLY A 85 -13.95 -7.54 -3.90
N ALA A 86 -12.91 -8.37 -3.90
CA ALA A 86 -11.84 -8.35 -4.90
C ALA A 86 -11.66 -9.72 -5.62
N SER A 87 -12.47 -10.71 -5.30
CA SER A 87 -12.34 -12.08 -5.80
C SER A 87 -13.34 -12.35 -6.93
N THR A 88 -13.34 -11.49 -7.94
CA THR A 88 -14.01 -11.75 -9.21
C THR A 88 -12.99 -12.20 -10.24
N GLU A 89 -13.36 -13.02 -11.22
CA GLU A 89 -12.47 -13.48 -12.30
C GLU A 89 -11.75 -12.32 -12.98
N GLU A 90 -12.48 -11.26 -13.33
CA GLU A 90 -11.90 -10.05 -13.90
C GLU A 90 -10.89 -9.36 -12.98
N SER A 91 -11.16 -9.29 -11.68
CA SER A 91 -10.27 -8.66 -10.70
C SER A 91 -8.99 -9.46 -10.51
N GLU A 92 -9.08 -10.78 -10.44
CA GLU A 92 -7.93 -11.67 -10.30
C GLU A 92 -7.03 -11.61 -11.52
N ASP A 93 -7.60 -11.64 -12.72
CA ASP A 93 -6.87 -11.47 -13.98
C ASP A 93 -6.17 -10.12 -14.07
N ASN A 94 -6.87 -9.03 -13.73
CA ASN A 94 -6.29 -7.69 -13.74
C ASN A 94 -5.15 -7.56 -12.71
N CYS A 95 -5.33 -8.11 -11.51
CA CYS A 95 -4.28 -8.11 -10.48
C CYS A 95 -3.04 -8.90 -10.94
N ALA A 96 -3.23 -10.08 -11.53
CA ALA A 96 -2.13 -10.89 -12.05
C ALA A 96 -1.36 -10.17 -13.16
N VAL A 97 -2.07 -9.60 -14.13
CA VAL A 97 -1.47 -8.83 -15.23
C VAL A 97 -0.72 -7.60 -14.72
N MET A 98 -1.29 -6.87 -13.75
CA MET A 98 -0.66 -5.69 -13.16
C MET A 98 0.60 -6.07 -12.39
N ALA A 99 0.54 -7.10 -11.55
CA ALA A 99 1.69 -7.59 -10.79
C ALA A 99 2.85 -8.02 -11.71
N VAL A 100 2.55 -8.74 -12.80
CA VAL A 100 3.56 -9.15 -13.78
C VAL A 100 4.19 -7.94 -14.48
N LYS A 101 3.39 -6.94 -14.87
CA LYS A 101 3.91 -5.71 -15.49
C LYS A 101 4.85 -4.94 -14.55
N GLU A 102 4.47 -4.80 -13.29
CA GLU A 102 5.27 -4.07 -12.29
C GLU A 102 6.57 -4.82 -11.97
N ILE A 103 6.51 -6.14 -11.79
CA ILE A 103 7.71 -6.96 -11.57
C ILE A 103 8.64 -6.89 -12.80
N ARG A 104 8.09 -6.99 -13.99
CA ARG A 104 8.86 -6.89 -15.22
C ARG A 104 9.53 -5.53 -15.35
N ASP A 105 8.82 -4.44 -15.13
CA ASP A 105 9.36 -3.08 -15.18
C ASP A 105 10.45 -2.86 -14.12
N PHE A 106 10.26 -3.40 -12.92
CA PHE A 106 11.30 -3.40 -11.89
C PHE A 106 12.52 -4.21 -12.32
N LEU A 107 12.34 -5.39 -12.93
CA LEU A 107 13.45 -6.25 -13.36
C LEU A 107 14.19 -5.67 -14.56
N GLU A 108 13.50 -5.12 -15.53
CA GLU A 108 14.08 -4.61 -16.79
C GLU A 108 14.59 -3.17 -16.66
N ASN A 109 13.90 -2.32 -15.88
CA ASN A 109 14.16 -0.88 -15.83
C ASN A 109 14.49 -0.35 -14.43
N GLY A 110 14.33 -1.15 -13.37
CA GLY A 110 14.55 -0.73 -11.99
C GLY A 110 13.44 0.18 -11.43
N ASN A 111 12.40 0.44 -12.19
CA ASN A 111 11.30 1.29 -11.76
C ASN A 111 10.53 0.67 -10.58
N ILE A 112 10.12 1.50 -9.64
CA ILE A 112 9.29 1.12 -8.50
C ILE A 112 7.97 1.85 -8.61
N THR A 113 6.86 1.09 -8.68
CA THR A 113 5.49 1.59 -8.68
C THR A 113 4.65 0.80 -7.68
N HIS A 114 3.72 1.46 -7.00
CA HIS A 114 2.79 0.89 -6.02
C HIS A 114 3.44 0.07 -4.90
N SER A 115 4.71 0.34 -4.58
CA SER A 115 5.39 -0.35 -3.49
C SER A 115 4.84 0.05 -2.12
N VAL A 116 4.66 -0.93 -1.23
CA VAL A 116 4.25 -0.70 0.16
C VAL A 116 5.35 0.00 0.94
N ASN A 117 6.62 -0.34 0.68
CA ASN A 117 7.77 0.09 1.49
C ASN A 117 8.46 1.34 0.94
N TYR A 118 8.48 1.49 -0.39
CA TYR A 118 9.19 2.57 -1.06
C TYR A 118 8.22 3.51 -1.78
N PRO A 119 8.59 4.77 -1.99
CA PRO A 119 7.83 5.68 -2.84
C PRO A 119 7.94 5.25 -4.31
N ASP A 120 7.00 5.71 -5.13
CA ASP A 120 7.10 5.54 -6.57
C ASP A 120 8.35 6.27 -7.07
N CYS A 121 9.21 5.53 -7.77
CA CYS A 121 10.47 5.99 -8.33
C CYS A 121 10.60 5.42 -9.74
N ASN A 122 10.34 6.22 -10.75
CA ASN A 122 10.21 5.79 -12.14
C ASN A 122 10.90 6.77 -13.07
N MET A 123 11.75 6.27 -13.95
CA MET A 123 12.46 7.00 -15.00
C MET A 123 12.14 6.44 -16.40
N GLY A 124 11.08 5.62 -16.50
CA GLY A 124 10.72 4.96 -17.75
C GLY A 124 11.69 3.87 -18.18
N GLU A 125 11.63 3.51 -19.46
CA GLU A 125 12.51 2.51 -20.06
C GLU A 125 13.98 2.94 -20.00
N CYS A 126 14.84 2.02 -19.57
CA CYS A 126 16.29 2.26 -19.49
C CYS A 126 16.94 2.29 -20.88
N LYS A 127 17.26 3.49 -21.37
CA LYS A 127 17.93 3.72 -22.67
C LYS A 127 19.40 4.09 -22.53
N SER A 128 19.87 4.39 -21.32
CA SER A 128 21.25 4.74 -21.00
C SER A 128 22.23 3.57 -21.16
N ALA A 129 23.53 3.86 -21.13
CA ALA A 129 24.58 2.84 -21.18
C ALA A 129 24.59 1.97 -19.91
N GLY A 130 24.22 2.55 -18.77
CA GLY A 130 24.04 1.84 -17.52
C GLY A 130 22.93 2.48 -16.67
N ARG A 131 22.28 1.68 -15.84
CA ARG A 131 21.31 2.15 -14.83
C ARG A 131 21.53 1.44 -13.51
N LEU A 132 21.52 2.22 -12.43
CA LEU A 132 21.61 1.75 -11.06
C LEU A 132 20.31 2.06 -10.32
N LEU A 133 19.88 1.11 -9.49
CA LEU A 133 18.89 1.33 -8.46
C LEU A 133 19.55 1.21 -7.08
N LEU A 134 19.43 2.26 -6.26
CA LEU A 134 19.85 2.27 -4.86
C LEU A 134 18.63 2.35 -3.96
N LEU A 135 18.52 1.41 -3.03
CA LEU A 135 17.58 1.45 -1.92
C LEU A 135 18.37 1.83 -0.67
N HIS A 136 17.97 2.91 -0.01
CA HIS A 136 18.76 3.44 1.10
C HIS A 136 17.93 4.12 2.17
N ARG A 137 18.54 4.40 3.32
CA ARG A 137 17.97 5.24 4.37
C ARG A 137 17.88 6.69 3.88
N ASN A 138 16.83 7.38 4.27
CA ASN A 138 16.65 8.80 3.98
C ASN A 138 17.44 9.65 4.97
N VAL A 139 18.76 9.67 4.82
CA VAL A 139 19.69 10.38 5.71
C VAL A 139 20.48 11.46 4.96
N LYS A 140 20.97 12.45 5.72
CA LYS A 140 21.75 13.55 5.16
C LYS A 140 23.06 13.04 4.53
N GLY A 141 23.45 13.64 3.41
CA GLY A 141 24.72 13.33 2.73
C GLY A 141 24.68 12.11 1.82
N MET A 142 23.62 11.31 1.84
CA MET A 142 23.53 10.08 1.05
C MET A 142 23.75 10.33 -0.46
N ILE A 143 23.08 11.33 -1.02
CA ILE A 143 23.25 11.70 -2.45
C ILE A 143 24.71 12.05 -2.74
N SER A 144 25.33 12.88 -1.93
CA SER A 144 26.73 13.26 -2.09
C SER A 144 27.67 12.04 -2.04
N SER A 145 27.41 11.09 -1.12
CA SER A 145 28.25 9.93 -0.95
C SER A 145 28.27 9.02 -2.17
N TYR A 146 27.08 8.64 -2.70
CA TYR A 146 27.07 7.77 -3.87
C TYR A 146 27.47 8.47 -5.18
N THR A 147 27.18 9.77 -5.33
CA THR A 147 27.62 10.52 -6.51
C THR A 147 29.14 10.71 -6.55
N SER A 148 29.79 10.86 -5.39
CA SER A 148 31.25 10.90 -5.30
C SER A 148 31.91 9.60 -5.77
N ILE A 149 31.37 8.43 -5.37
CA ILE A 149 31.89 7.13 -5.81
C ILE A 149 31.80 6.98 -7.34
N LEU A 150 30.70 7.43 -7.94
CA LEU A 150 30.55 7.39 -9.41
C LEU A 150 31.53 8.36 -10.09
N GLY A 151 31.68 9.57 -9.55
CA GLY A 151 32.65 10.55 -10.04
C GLY A 151 34.11 10.05 -9.96
N ASP A 152 34.50 9.44 -8.83
CA ASP A 152 35.84 8.85 -8.65
C ASP A 152 36.07 7.66 -9.60
N ALA A 153 35.01 6.99 -10.01
CA ALA A 153 35.06 5.92 -11.03
C ALA A 153 35.01 6.49 -12.48
N ASN A 154 35.01 7.81 -12.64
CA ASN A 154 34.87 8.51 -13.93
C ASN A 154 33.59 8.11 -14.69
N ILE A 155 32.49 7.91 -13.95
CA ILE A 155 31.15 7.61 -14.48
C ILE A 155 30.30 8.86 -14.34
N ASN A 156 29.79 9.38 -15.45
CA ASN A 156 28.93 10.55 -15.44
C ASN A 156 27.45 10.13 -15.31
N ILE A 157 26.71 10.88 -14.46
CA ILE A 157 25.28 10.71 -14.28
C ILE A 157 24.55 11.54 -15.33
N SER A 158 23.81 10.90 -16.22
CA SER A 158 23.02 11.55 -17.26
C SER A 158 21.62 11.95 -16.83
N ASP A 159 21.03 11.15 -15.92
CA ASP A 159 19.72 11.45 -15.30
C ASP A 159 19.63 10.81 -13.93
N MET A 160 18.83 11.39 -13.04
CA MET A 160 18.68 10.91 -11.67
C MET A 160 17.30 11.24 -11.11
N THR A 161 16.70 10.28 -10.47
CA THR A 161 15.51 10.46 -9.64
C THR A 161 15.75 9.90 -8.25
N ASN A 162 15.56 10.73 -7.22
CA ASN A 162 15.56 10.32 -5.82
C ASN A 162 14.21 10.63 -5.18
N LYS A 163 13.59 9.63 -4.58
CA LYS A 163 12.29 9.75 -3.89
C LYS A 163 12.39 9.14 -2.51
N SER A 164 11.74 9.78 -1.54
CA SER A 164 11.73 9.29 -0.15
C SER A 164 10.31 9.16 0.40
N ARG A 165 10.14 8.19 1.30
CA ARG A 165 8.94 7.98 2.11
C ARG A 165 9.39 7.60 3.53
N GLY A 166 9.22 8.54 4.47
CA GLY A 166 9.69 8.35 5.86
C GLY A 166 11.20 8.11 5.90
N ASP A 167 11.60 7.02 6.52
CA ASP A 167 13.00 6.65 6.75
C ASP A 167 13.69 5.99 5.55
N TYR A 168 12.96 5.74 4.47
CA TYR A 168 13.46 5.02 3.29
C TYR A 168 13.42 5.89 2.05
N ALA A 169 14.38 5.67 1.19
CA ALA A 169 14.46 6.31 -0.11
C ALA A 169 14.89 5.32 -1.19
N CYS A 170 14.52 5.62 -2.42
CA CYS A 170 15.04 4.96 -3.60
C CYS A 170 15.61 5.99 -4.56
N THR A 171 16.71 5.64 -5.19
CA THR A 171 17.37 6.46 -6.23
C THR A 171 17.57 5.60 -7.46
N LEU A 172 17.12 6.10 -8.61
CA LEU A 172 17.50 5.61 -9.92
C LEU A 172 18.51 6.57 -10.52
N LEU A 173 19.56 6.02 -11.11
CA LEU A 173 20.66 6.74 -11.75
C LEU A 173 20.90 6.18 -13.15
N ASP A 174 20.73 6.99 -14.15
CA ASP A 174 21.18 6.70 -15.50
C ASP A 174 22.60 7.24 -15.69
N VAL A 175 23.48 6.39 -16.22
CA VAL A 175 24.90 6.69 -16.37
C VAL A 175 25.37 6.47 -17.81
N ASP A 176 26.45 7.15 -18.19
CA ASP A 176 27.01 7.16 -19.53
C ASP A 176 27.95 5.97 -19.83
N ALA A 177 28.22 5.12 -18.83
CA ALA A 177 29.08 3.96 -18.94
C ALA A 177 28.48 2.75 -18.20
N PRO A 178 28.85 1.51 -18.60
CA PRO A 178 28.49 0.32 -17.83
C PRO A 178 29.06 0.36 -16.41
N VAL A 179 28.24 0.00 -15.42
CA VAL A 179 28.67 -0.05 -14.02
C VAL A 179 29.38 -1.37 -13.73
N THR A 180 30.58 -1.30 -13.17
CA THR A 180 31.35 -2.49 -12.80
C THR A 180 30.91 -3.03 -11.43
N LYS A 181 31.17 -4.32 -11.18
CA LYS A 181 30.93 -4.92 -9.86
C LYS A 181 31.69 -4.24 -8.73
N GLU A 182 32.90 -3.75 -9.02
CA GLU A 182 33.70 -3.01 -8.02
C GLU A 182 32.98 -1.73 -7.55
N VAL A 183 32.37 -1.00 -8.48
CA VAL A 183 31.58 0.19 -8.15
C VAL A 183 30.31 -0.19 -7.38
N GLU A 184 29.62 -1.25 -7.79
CA GLU A 184 28.45 -1.78 -7.05
C GLU A 184 28.82 -2.12 -5.61
N GLU A 185 29.92 -2.85 -5.40
CA GLU A 185 30.41 -3.22 -4.07
C GLU A 185 30.75 -2.00 -3.22
N LYS A 186 31.45 -1.00 -3.78
CA LYS A 186 31.73 0.26 -3.08
C LYS A 186 30.46 0.98 -2.68
N LEU A 187 29.48 1.08 -3.55
CA LEU A 187 28.19 1.68 -3.25
C LEU A 187 27.45 0.91 -2.15
N GLN A 188 27.53 -0.41 -2.17
CA GLN A 188 26.88 -1.28 -1.17
C GLN A 188 27.49 -1.13 0.23
N THR A 189 28.77 -0.70 0.34
CA THR A 189 29.42 -0.48 1.65
C THR A 189 29.07 0.85 2.30
N LEU A 190 28.43 1.76 1.60
CA LEU A 190 28.01 3.05 2.18
C LEU A 190 27.02 2.85 3.33
N ASP A 191 27.30 3.51 4.46
CA ASP A 191 26.38 3.49 5.58
C ASP A 191 25.01 4.07 5.17
N GLY A 192 23.96 3.33 5.51
CA GLY A 192 22.60 3.66 5.12
C GLY A 192 22.16 3.11 3.76
N VAL A 193 23.04 2.55 2.94
CA VAL A 193 22.64 1.82 1.74
C VAL A 193 22.16 0.43 2.11
N LEU A 194 20.95 0.09 1.70
CA LEU A 194 20.30 -1.19 1.98
C LEU A 194 20.54 -2.18 0.84
N LYS A 195 20.42 -1.71 -0.39
CA LYS A 195 20.62 -2.52 -1.59
C LYS A 195 21.05 -1.66 -2.76
N VAL A 196 22.05 -2.13 -3.48
CA VAL A 196 22.40 -1.64 -4.81
C VAL A 196 22.04 -2.72 -5.83
N ARG A 197 21.56 -2.30 -6.97
CA ARG A 197 21.28 -3.19 -8.09
C ARG A 197 21.72 -2.53 -9.40
N ILE A 198 22.57 -3.21 -10.14
CA ILE A 198 22.83 -2.88 -11.54
C ILE A 198 21.63 -3.38 -12.34
N VAL A 199 20.91 -2.46 -12.96
CA VAL A 199 19.76 -2.78 -13.82
C VAL A 199 20.24 -3.09 -15.23
N LYS A 200 21.24 -2.32 -15.71
CA LYS A 200 21.84 -2.47 -17.03
C LYS A 200 23.31 -2.09 -16.99
#